data_41961fd780e5bcef2829bf42e8063f10
#
_entry.id   41961fd780e5bcef2829bf42e8063f10
#
_cell.length_a   1.000
_cell.length_b   1.000
_cell.length_c   1.000
_cell.angle_alpha   90.00
_cell.angle_beta   90.00
_cell.angle_gamma   90.00
#
_symmetry.space_group_name_H-M   'P 1'
#
loop_
_entity.id
_entity.type
_entity.pdbx_description
1 polymer ?
#
loop_
_entity_poly.entity_id
_entity_poly.type
_entity_poly.pdbx_seq_one_letter_code
_entity_poly.pdbx_strand_id
1 'polypeptide(L)'
;MATITVRYFAAAAEAAGRDQEELTLVGDGPAPTVGALRAELLERYGAPMAAVLRSGSFLIDGKVSRDDGRALGAVVDILPPFAGG
;
A
#
# COMPACT_ATOMS: atom_id res chain seq x y z
N MET A 1 -9.34 12.04 -8.12
CA MET A 1 -8.89 12.22 -6.73
C MET A 1 -9.69 11.30 -5.83
N ALA A 2 -9.01 10.45 -5.07
CA ALA A 2 -9.66 9.49 -4.20
C ALA A 2 -8.89 9.37 -2.90
N THR A 3 -9.61 9.33 -1.78
CA THR A 3 -9.01 9.15 -0.46
C THR A 3 -9.18 7.70 -0.04
N ILE A 4 -8.09 7.07 0.33
CA ILE A 4 -8.09 5.69 0.80
C ILE A 4 -7.49 5.62 2.20
N THR A 5 -7.91 4.63 2.96
CA THR A 5 -7.32 4.34 4.26
C THR A 5 -6.27 3.26 4.04
N VAL A 6 -5.02 3.57 4.40
CA VAL A 6 -3.93 2.61 4.29
C VAL A 6 -3.55 2.17 5.70
N ARG A 7 -3.56 0.87 5.94
CA ARG A 7 -3.20 0.30 7.24
C ARG A 7 -1.89 -0.44 7.09
N TYR A 8 -0.97 -0.18 8.01
CA TYR A 8 0.38 -0.75 7.96
C TYR A 8 0.53 -1.79 9.06
N PHE A 9 1.12 -2.92 8.72
CA PHE A 9 1.32 -4.01 9.67
C PHE A 9 2.81 -4.35 9.79
N ALA A 10 3.24 -4.61 11.02
CA ALA A 10 4.60 -5.05 11.33
C ALA A 10 5.66 -4.15 10.68
N ALA A 11 6.52 -4.71 9.82
CA ALA A 11 7.59 -3.93 9.19
C ALA A 11 7.08 -2.74 8.39
N ALA A 12 5.87 -2.83 7.84
CA ALA A 12 5.28 -1.71 7.11
C ALA A 12 4.97 -0.55 8.06
N ALA A 13 4.46 -0.86 9.25
CA ALA A 13 4.20 0.17 10.27
C ALA A 13 5.50 0.82 10.71
N GLU A 14 6.56 0.04 10.85
CA GLU A 14 7.86 0.59 11.20
C GLU A 14 8.40 1.52 10.12
N ALA A 15 8.25 1.12 8.85
CA ALA A 15 8.71 1.93 7.74
C ALA A 15 7.94 3.24 7.62
N ALA A 16 6.64 3.21 7.90
CA ALA A 16 5.79 4.40 7.81
C ALA A 16 5.85 5.25 9.07
N GLY A 17 6.21 4.66 10.20
CA GLY A 17 6.21 5.35 11.48
C GLY A 17 4.82 5.57 12.05
N ARG A 18 3.84 4.80 11.59
CA ARG A 18 2.44 4.89 12.02
C ARG A 18 1.71 3.61 11.67
N ASP A 19 0.56 3.38 12.30
CA ASP A 19 -0.22 2.17 12.06
C ASP A 19 -1.18 2.31 10.89
N GLN A 20 -1.66 3.51 10.62
CA GLN A 20 -2.55 3.77 9.49
C GLN A 20 -2.58 5.26 9.15
N GLU A 21 -3.04 5.55 7.97
CA GLU A 21 -3.24 6.93 7.54
C GLU A 21 -4.20 6.98 6.36
N GLU A 22 -4.75 8.16 6.13
CA GLU A 22 -5.54 8.40 4.95
C GLU A 22 -4.68 9.10 3.91
N LEU A 23 -4.70 8.56 2.69
CA LEU A 23 -3.95 9.14 1.58
C LEU A 23 -4.92 9.53 0.48
N THR A 24 -4.69 10.71 -0.08
CA THR A 24 -5.43 11.15 -1.24
C THR A 24 -4.56 10.97 -2.46
N LEU A 25 -5.01 10.13 -3.39
CA LEU A 25 -4.28 9.85 -4.61
C LEU A 25 -4.93 10.59 -5.77
N VAL A 26 -4.09 11.20 -6.59
CA VAL A 26 -4.51 11.92 -7.78
C VAL A 26 -4.09 11.10 -8.99
N GLY A 27 -5.03 10.86 -9.90
CA GLY A 27 -4.73 10.10 -11.10
C GLY A 27 -5.71 10.41 -12.19
N ASP A 28 -5.38 9.99 -13.40
CA ASP A 28 -6.18 10.26 -14.58
C ASP A 28 -7.29 9.23 -14.80
N GLY A 29 -7.30 8.17 -14.04
CA GLY A 29 -8.29 7.11 -14.20
C GLY A 29 -9.48 7.27 -13.28
N PRO A 30 -10.51 6.43 -13.47
CA PRO A 30 -11.69 6.46 -12.60
C PRO A 30 -11.39 6.01 -11.18
N ALA A 31 -10.31 5.25 -10.97
CA ALA A 31 -9.90 4.80 -9.65
C ALA A 31 -8.39 4.68 -9.59
N PRO A 32 -7.78 4.99 -8.44
CA PRO A 32 -6.34 4.77 -8.28
C PRO A 32 -6.04 3.28 -8.28
N THR A 33 -4.78 2.94 -8.62
CA THR A 33 -4.35 1.56 -8.71
C THR A 33 -3.32 1.24 -7.65
N VAL A 34 -3.03 -0.06 -7.48
CA VAL A 34 -1.97 -0.52 -6.58
C VAL A 34 -0.64 0.12 -6.96
N GLY A 35 -0.34 0.24 -8.27
CA GLY A 35 0.88 0.88 -8.72
C GLY A 35 0.97 2.35 -8.31
N ALA A 36 -0.14 3.07 -8.37
CA ALA A 36 -0.18 4.46 -7.95
C ALA A 36 0.08 4.58 -6.45
N LEU A 37 -0.50 3.69 -5.65
CA LEU A 37 -0.26 3.67 -4.21
C LEU A 37 1.19 3.32 -3.90
N ARG A 38 1.74 2.33 -4.60
CA ARG A 38 3.14 1.94 -4.42
C ARG A 38 4.06 3.13 -4.67
N ALA A 39 3.83 3.85 -5.76
CA ALA A 39 4.66 5.02 -6.09
C ALA A 39 4.57 6.09 -5.00
N GLU A 40 3.37 6.33 -4.50
CA GLU A 40 3.18 7.32 -3.45
C GLU A 40 3.91 6.93 -2.16
N LEU A 41 3.82 5.66 -1.77
CA LEU A 41 4.48 5.18 -0.56
C LEU A 41 6.00 5.23 -0.68
N LEU A 42 6.53 4.91 -1.85
CA LEU A 42 7.98 5.00 -2.09
C LEU A 42 8.47 6.42 -2.00
N GLU A 43 7.70 7.36 -2.52
CA GLU A 43 8.04 8.77 -2.45
C GLU A 43 8.03 9.30 -1.03
N ARG A 44 7.05 8.87 -0.22
CA ARG A 44 6.90 9.34 1.15
C ARG A 44 7.92 8.74 2.10
N TYR A 45 8.21 7.45 1.96
CA TYR A 45 8.96 6.71 2.97
C TYR A 45 10.29 6.16 2.48
N GLY A 46 10.51 6.13 1.17
CA GLY A 46 11.80 5.77 0.62
C GLY A 46 12.21 4.31 0.81
N ALA A 47 13.50 4.08 1.00
CA ALA A 47 14.09 2.75 1.01
C ALA A 47 13.48 1.75 2.01
N PRO A 48 13.17 2.14 3.25
CA PRO A 48 12.57 1.17 4.19
C PRO A 48 11.24 0.63 3.67
N MET A 49 10.41 1.49 3.09
CA MET A 49 9.14 1.06 2.53
C MET A 49 9.36 0.24 1.26
N ALA A 50 10.36 0.58 0.46
CA ALA A 50 10.67 -0.19 -0.75
C ALA A 50 10.96 -1.64 -0.41
N ALA A 51 11.71 -1.89 0.67
CA ALA A 51 12.04 -3.24 1.10
C ALA A 51 10.78 -4.01 1.49
N VAL A 52 9.85 -3.37 2.20
CA VAL A 52 8.59 -3.99 2.60
C VAL A 52 7.74 -4.31 1.38
N LEU A 53 7.58 -3.35 0.48
CA LEU A 53 6.72 -3.51 -0.69
C LEU A 53 7.24 -4.54 -1.68
N ARG A 54 8.55 -4.73 -1.72
CA ARG A 54 9.16 -5.69 -2.64
C ARG A 54 8.73 -7.12 -2.33
N SER A 55 8.66 -7.46 -1.07
CA SER A 55 8.36 -8.83 -0.64
C SER A 55 7.01 -8.98 0.02
N GLY A 56 6.37 -7.87 0.38
CA GLY A 56 5.07 -7.91 1.03
C GLY A 56 3.92 -7.97 0.04
N SER A 57 2.73 -7.79 0.56
CA SER A 57 1.50 -7.87 -0.24
C SER A 57 0.56 -6.73 0.11
N PHE A 58 -0.28 -6.36 -0.84
CA PHE A 58 -1.38 -5.44 -0.62
C PHE A 58 -2.65 -6.25 -0.43
N LEU A 59 -3.40 -5.91 0.60
CA LEU A 59 -4.71 -6.50 0.83
C LEU A 59 -5.74 -5.43 0.51
N ILE A 60 -6.49 -5.63 -0.55
CA ILE A 60 -7.44 -4.64 -1.05
C ILE A 60 -8.84 -5.12 -0.73
N ASP A 61 -9.51 -4.42 0.20
CA ASP A 61 -10.83 -4.79 0.67
C ASP A 61 -10.90 -6.28 1.04
N GLY A 62 -9.85 -6.77 1.70
CA GLY A 62 -9.79 -8.13 2.17
C GLY A 62 -9.21 -9.16 1.21
N LYS A 63 -8.76 -8.72 0.03
CA LYS A 63 -8.20 -9.64 -0.97
C LYS A 63 -6.77 -9.29 -1.31
N VAL A 64 -5.88 -10.27 -1.22
CA VAL A 64 -4.46 -10.07 -1.55
C VAL A 64 -4.29 -9.82 -3.04
N SER A 65 -3.47 -8.83 -3.36
CA SER A 65 -3.14 -8.55 -4.75
C SER A 65 -1.70 -8.07 -4.87
N ARG A 66 -1.04 -8.47 -5.95
CA ARG A 66 0.28 -7.98 -6.32
C ARG A 66 0.25 -7.34 -7.71
N ASP A 67 -0.93 -7.20 -8.26
CA ASP A 67 -1.11 -6.64 -9.61
C ASP A 67 -1.17 -5.12 -9.51
N ASP A 68 -0.15 -4.45 -10.02
CA ASP A 68 -0.07 -2.98 -9.99
C ASP A 68 -1.23 -2.32 -10.72
N GLY A 69 -1.84 -3.01 -11.66
CA GLY A 69 -2.99 -2.48 -12.38
C GLY A 69 -4.32 -2.63 -11.67
N ARG A 70 -4.33 -3.31 -10.54
CA ARG A 70 -5.56 -3.51 -9.80
C ARG A 70 -6.07 -2.22 -9.18
N ALA A 71 -7.35 -1.94 -9.34
CA ALA A 71 -7.99 -0.78 -8.74
C ALA A 71 -8.05 -0.95 -7.22
N LEU A 72 -7.80 0.15 -6.52
CA LEU A 72 -7.87 0.17 -5.07
C LEU A 72 -9.31 0.32 -4.61
N GLY A 73 -9.61 -0.26 -3.45
CA GLY A 73 -10.88 0.00 -2.77
C GLY A 73 -10.69 1.09 -1.73
N ALA A 74 -11.61 1.13 -0.77
CA ALA A 74 -11.60 2.16 0.28
C ALA A 74 -10.49 1.91 1.32
N VAL A 75 -10.15 0.66 1.56
CA VAL A 75 -9.16 0.28 2.58
C VAL A 75 -8.12 -0.63 1.97
N VAL A 76 -6.86 -0.33 2.22
CA VAL A 76 -5.74 -1.14 1.75
C VAL A 76 -4.84 -1.45 2.93
N ASP A 77 -4.53 -2.72 3.14
CA ASP A 77 -3.59 -3.16 4.16
C ASP A 77 -2.26 -3.47 3.49
N ILE A 78 -1.18 -2.99 4.09
CA ILE A 78 0.17 -3.29 3.65
C ILE A 78 0.72 -4.35 4.58
N LEU A 79 0.95 -5.53 4.04
CA LEU A 79 1.40 -6.69 4.82
C LEU A 79 2.84 -7.02 4.50
N PRO A 80 3.66 -7.35 5.52
CA PRO A 80 5.01 -7.85 5.26
C PRO A 80 4.92 -9.27 4.68
N PRO A 81 6.03 -9.81 4.18
CA PRO A 81 6.03 -11.20 3.73
C PRO A 81 5.72 -12.11 4.92
N PHE A 82 4.96 -13.16 4.66
CA PHE A 82 4.64 -14.12 5.72
C PHE A 82 5.85 -14.99 6.00
N ALA A 83 6.30 -14.98 7.25
CA ALA A 83 7.42 -15.80 7.66
C ALA A 83 7.02 -17.27 7.56
N GLY A 84 7.89 -18.07 7.00
CA GLY A 84 7.63 -19.50 6.88
C GLY A 84 6.66 -19.85 5.78
N GLY A 85 6.22 -18.83 5.06
CA GLY A 85 5.35 -19.05 3.92
C GLY A 85 6.13 -19.53 2.75
#